data_b7ad728b2a4a3c72dd2b2adb7afbf5e9
#
_entry.id   b7ad728b2a4a3c72dd2b2adb7afbf5e9
#
_cell.length_a   1.000
_cell.length_b   1.000
_cell.length_c   1.000
_cell.angle_alpha   90.00
_cell.angle_beta   90.00
_cell.angle_gamma   90.00
#
_symmetry.space_group_name_H-M   'P 1'
#
loop_
_entity.id
_entity.type
_entity.pdbx_description
1 polymer ?
#
loop_
_entity_poly.entity_id
_entity_poly.type
_entity_poly.pdbx_seq_one_letter_code
_entity_poly.pdbx_strand_id
1 'polypeptide(L)'
;LVLYAGFGYDPFYFHMFSLLLHIGCVCLVWKLISSLLRVHGGVSEKQILYVNFITTLLFAVHPINVEAVAWISALKVLLYAFFYLLGLLCYLRYIRTSKIFYYVLTIGCFLCSFWGKEQAVTFPLALLIVDWFTNRNMKNLEVWSEKMSFLIMAFFFGIITVLSQGKGPYEMIFPLYQRLLFGCFALVEY
;
A
#
# COMPACT_ATOMS: atom_id res chain seq x y z
N LEU A 1 -5.46 -6.99 19.02
CA LEU A 1 -6.54 -7.22 19.99
C LEU A 1 -7.43 -8.39 19.56
N VAL A 2 -7.96 -8.46 18.31
CA VAL A 2 -8.88 -9.53 17.85
C VAL A 2 -8.24 -10.92 17.91
N LEU A 3 -7.01 -11.09 17.41
CA LEU A 3 -6.28 -12.35 17.48
C LEU A 3 -5.99 -12.76 18.93
N TYR A 4 -5.61 -11.79 19.77
CA TYR A 4 -5.39 -12.03 21.19
C TYR A 4 -6.66 -12.45 21.93
N ALA A 5 -7.79 -11.85 21.62
CA ALA A 5 -9.07 -12.19 22.21
C ALA A 5 -9.53 -13.62 21.85
N GLY A 6 -9.16 -14.11 20.64
CA GLY A 6 -9.52 -15.45 20.19
C GLY A 6 -8.55 -16.57 20.59
N PHE A 7 -7.25 -16.27 20.62
CA PHE A 7 -6.19 -17.30 20.71
C PHE A 7 -5.15 -17.04 21.81
N GLY A 8 -5.35 -15.99 22.63
CA GLY A 8 -4.38 -15.61 23.67
C GLY A 8 -3.02 -15.19 23.12
N TYR A 9 -1.95 -15.55 23.81
CA TYR A 9 -0.56 -15.25 23.45
C TYR A 9 0.14 -16.38 22.66
N ASP A 10 -0.60 -17.30 22.04
CA ASP A 10 0.02 -18.39 21.28
C ASP A 10 0.66 -17.83 19.98
N PRO A 11 2.00 -17.86 19.84
CA PRO A 11 2.72 -17.30 18.69
C PRO A 11 2.34 -17.97 17.36
N PHE A 12 1.92 -19.23 17.40
CA PHE A 12 1.58 -20.00 16.19
C PHE A 12 0.48 -19.31 15.37
N TYR A 13 -0.60 -18.87 16.02
CA TYR A 13 -1.71 -18.23 15.32
C TYR A 13 -1.33 -16.87 14.73
N PHE A 14 -0.46 -16.11 15.41
CA PHE A 14 0.03 -14.84 14.88
C PHE A 14 0.88 -15.03 13.63
N HIS A 15 1.82 -15.96 13.66
CA HIS A 15 2.67 -16.28 12.49
C HIS A 15 1.84 -16.84 11.32
N MET A 16 0.89 -17.74 11.61
CA MET A 16 0.01 -18.28 10.57
C MET A 16 -0.81 -17.17 9.91
N PHE A 17 -1.34 -16.22 10.69
CA PHE A 17 -2.09 -15.09 10.15
C PHE A 17 -1.21 -14.14 9.32
N SER A 18 0.02 -13.86 9.77
CA SER A 18 1.00 -13.09 9.00
C SER A 18 1.32 -13.76 7.68
N LEU A 19 1.55 -15.07 7.68
CA LEU A 19 1.81 -15.84 6.46
C LEU A 19 0.62 -15.81 5.49
N LEU A 20 -0.60 -16.00 5.98
CA LEU A 20 -1.81 -15.93 5.15
C LEU A 20 -2.01 -14.54 4.53
N LEU A 21 -1.77 -13.47 5.30
CA LEU A 21 -1.81 -12.10 4.77
C LEU A 21 -0.73 -11.88 3.71
N HIS A 22 0.50 -12.38 3.92
CA HIS A 22 1.56 -12.27 2.93
C HIS A 22 1.20 -12.99 1.62
N ILE A 23 0.68 -14.23 1.70
CA ILE A 23 0.18 -14.96 0.54
C ILE A 23 -0.95 -14.16 -0.14
N GLY A 24 -1.86 -13.57 0.63
CA GLY A 24 -2.88 -12.67 0.11
C GLY A 24 -2.29 -11.47 -0.65
N CYS A 25 -1.25 -10.81 -0.10
CA CYS A 25 -0.53 -9.74 -0.79
C CYS A 25 0.12 -10.23 -2.10
N VAL A 26 0.76 -11.39 -2.10
CA VAL A 26 1.35 -12.01 -3.30
C VAL A 26 0.28 -12.23 -4.39
N CYS A 27 -0.89 -12.75 -4.02
CA CYS A 27 -2.02 -12.91 -4.94
C CYS A 27 -2.56 -11.57 -5.48
N LEU A 28 -2.58 -10.52 -4.62
CA LEU A 28 -3.00 -9.19 -5.03
C LEU A 28 -1.99 -8.54 -5.97
N VAL A 29 -0.69 -8.69 -5.71
CA VAL A 29 0.40 -8.23 -6.61
C VAL A 29 0.25 -8.90 -7.98
N TRP A 30 0.07 -10.23 -8.03
CA TRP A 30 -0.18 -10.95 -9.28
C TRP A 30 -1.35 -10.35 -10.07
N LYS A 31 -2.48 -10.13 -9.41
CA LYS A 31 -3.68 -9.55 -10.04
C LYS A 31 -3.45 -8.11 -10.48
N LEU A 32 -2.73 -7.31 -9.68
CA LEU A 32 -2.45 -5.91 -9.97
C LEU A 32 -1.57 -5.78 -11.22
N ILE A 33 -0.44 -6.50 -11.28
CA ILE A 33 0.48 -6.49 -12.41
C ILE A 33 -0.22 -6.99 -13.68
N SER A 34 -0.94 -8.12 -13.61
CA SER A 34 -1.72 -8.63 -14.74
C SER A 34 -2.72 -7.60 -15.26
N SER A 35 -3.39 -6.90 -14.33
CA SER A 35 -4.41 -5.92 -14.70
C SER A 35 -3.81 -4.68 -15.33
N LEU A 36 -2.67 -4.20 -14.83
CA LEU A 36 -1.94 -3.06 -15.38
C LEU A 36 -1.41 -3.36 -16.77
N LEU A 37 -0.73 -4.48 -16.97
CA LEU A 37 -0.15 -4.86 -18.26
C LEU A 37 -1.21 -5.04 -19.35
N ARG A 38 -2.38 -5.61 -19.01
CA ARG A 38 -3.49 -5.73 -19.97
C ARG A 38 -4.14 -4.40 -20.33
N VAL A 39 -4.14 -3.42 -19.41
CA VAL A 39 -4.67 -2.07 -19.71
C VAL A 39 -3.71 -1.29 -20.60
N HIS A 40 -2.40 -1.41 -20.34
CA HIS A 40 -1.39 -0.72 -21.12
C HIS A 40 -1.43 -1.14 -22.60
N GLY A 41 -1.75 -2.40 -22.89
CA GLY A 41 -1.82 -2.95 -24.24
C GLY A 41 -0.43 -3.19 -24.87
N GLY A 42 -0.42 -3.75 -26.09
CA GLY A 42 0.84 -3.98 -26.83
C GLY A 42 1.72 -5.12 -26.31
N VAL A 43 1.30 -5.83 -25.27
CA VAL A 43 2.06 -6.93 -24.63
C VAL A 43 1.32 -8.25 -24.87
N SER A 44 2.02 -9.27 -25.36
CA SER A 44 1.42 -10.60 -25.56
C SER A 44 1.11 -11.29 -24.23
N GLU A 45 0.10 -12.20 -24.22
CA GLU A 45 -0.27 -12.95 -23.00
C GLU A 45 0.91 -13.74 -22.43
N LYS A 46 1.82 -14.24 -23.26
CA LYS A 46 3.04 -14.91 -22.79
C LYS A 46 3.98 -13.95 -22.06
N GLN A 47 4.19 -12.75 -22.59
CA GLN A 47 5.01 -11.73 -21.93
C GLN A 47 4.39 -11.27 -20.62
N ILE A 48 3.06 -11.08 -20.58
CA ILE A 48 2.33 -10.77 -19.34
C ILE A 48 2.58 -11.86 -18.30
N LEU A 49 2.49 -13.12 -18.69
CA LEU A 49 2.73 -14.25 -17.79
C LEU A 49 4.16 -14.24 -17.21
N TYR A 50 5.18 -14.06 -18.07
CA TYR A 50 6.58 -14.03 -17.63
C TYR A 50 6.89 -12.85 -16.69
N VAL A 51 6.50 -11.63 -17.10
CA VAL A 51 6.73 -10.43 -16.29
C VAL A 51 6.01 -10.56 -14.95
N ASN A 52 4.76 -11.03 -14.97
CA ASN A 52 3.96 -11.21 -13.77
C ASN A 52 4.58 -12.25 -12.83
N PHE A 53 5.00 -13.40 -13.37
CA PHE A 53 5.63 -14.46 -12.58
C PHE A 53 6.92 -13.96 -11.91
N ILE A 54 7.83 -13.34 -12.68
CA ILE A 54 9.10 -12.84 -12.15
C ILE A 54 8.86 -11.77 -11.09
N THR A 55 8.03 -10.77 -11.37
CA THR A 55 7.76 -9.67 -10.42
C THR A 55 7.10 -10.17 -9.14
N THR A 56 6.11 -11.06 -9.26
CA THR A 56 5.42 -11.63 -8.10
C THR A 56 6.32 -12.54 -7.29
N LEU A 57 7.17 -13.34 -7.95
CA LEU A 57 8.15 -14.20 -7.27
C LEU A 57 9.16 -13.37 -6.50
N LEU A 58 9.73 -12.32 -7.13
CA LEU A 58 10.64 -11.39 -6.47
C LEU A 58 9.98 -10.75 -5.23
N PHE A 59 8.73 -10.30 -5.35
CA PHE A 59 7.99 -9.78 -4.20
C PHE A 59 7.80 -10.84 -3.11
N ALA A 60 7.42 -12.07 -3.48
CA ALA A 60 7.10 -13.13 -2.54
C ALA A 60 8.31 -13.55 -1.67
N VAL A 61 9.51 -13.61 -2.29
CA VAL A 61 10.74 -14.10 -1.61
C VAL A 61 11.70 -12.99 -1.22
N HIS A 62 11.32 -11.71 -1.39
CA HIS A 62 12.21 -10.59 -1.12
C HIS A 62 12.60 -10.55 0.38
N PRO A 63 13.89 -10.46 0.72
CA PRO A 63 14.35 -10.48 2.11
C PRO A 63 13.69 -9.43 3.00
N ILE A 64 13.35 -8.26 2.46
CA ILE A 64 12.70 -7.18 3.21
C ILE A 64 11.31 -7.58 3.76
N ASN A 65 10.63 -8.56 3.14
CA ASN A 65 9.35 -9.06 3.59
C ASN A 65 9.47 -10.05 4.75
N VAL A 66 10.67 -10.59 5.00
CA VAL A 66 10.91 -11.56 6.10
C VAL A 66 10.58 -10.93 7.44
N GLU A 67 11.00 -9.68 7.66
CA GLU A 67 10.69 -8.95 8.90
C GLU A 67 9.16 -8.82 9.10
N ALA A 68 8.43 -8.44 8.07
CA ALA A 68 6.98 -8.25 8.14
C ALA A 68 6.24 -9.57 8.42
N VAL A 69 6.77 -10.72 7.98
CA VAL A 69 6.15 -12.04 8.18
C VAL A 69 6.58 -12.67 9.51
N ALA A 70 7.87 -12.54 9.87
CA ALA A 70 8.44 -13.21 11.04
C ALA A 70 8.15 -12.46 12.36
N TRP A 71 8.01 -11.14 12.35
CA TRP A 71 7.76 -10.37 13.56
C TRP A 71 6.27 -10.19 13.82
N ILE A 72 5.80 -10.64 14.97
CA ILE A 72 4.40 -10.49 15.40
C ILE A 72 3.98 -9.01 15.45
N SER A 73 4.88 -8.13 15.90
CA SER A 73 4.64 -6.68 15.95
C SER A 73 4.52 -6.02 14.58
N ALA A 74 5.06 -6.65 13.54
CA ALA A 74 5.04 -6.14 12.16
C ALA A 74 3.76 -6.53 11.37
N LEU A 75 2.83 -7.29 11.96
CA LEU A 75 1.55 -7.68 11.37
C LEU A 75 0.80 -6.48 10.74
N LYS A 76 0.89 -5.31 11.37
CA LYS A 76 0.31 -4.06 10.87
C LYS A 76 0.83 -3.65 9.49
N VAL A 77 2.07 -4.01 9.14
CA VAL A 77 2.68 -3.73 7.82
C VAL A 77 2.00 -4.57 6.75
N LEU A 78 1.73 -5.84 7.04
CA LEU A 78 1.02 -6.74 6.11
C LEU A 78 -0.45 -6.33 5.93
N LEU A 79 -1.13 -5.91 7.00
CA LEU A 79 -2.49 -5.37 6.91
C LEU A 79 -2.54 -4.10 6.05
N TYR A 80 -1.61 -3.18 6.28
CA TYR A 80 -1.46 -1.98 5.46
C TYR A 80 -1.28 -2.36 3.98
N ALA A 81 -0.31 -3.23 3.66
CA ALA A 81 0.00 -3.62 2.30
C ALA A 81 -1.18 -4.33 1.62
N PHE A 82 -1.88 -5.21 2.34
CA PHE A 82 -3.04 -5.93 1.82
C PHE A 82 -4.17 -4.98 1.41
N PHE A 83 -4.57 -4.06 2.28
CA PHE A 83 -5.62 -3.11 1.96
C PHE A 83 -5.19 -2.06 0.93
N TYR A 84 -3.92 -1.66 0.93
CA TYR A 84 -3.35 -0.76 -0.07
C TYR A 84 -3.43 -1.38 -1.48
N LEU A 85 -2.97 -2.62 -1.65
CA LEU A 85 -3.01 -3.34 -2.92
C LEU A 85 -4.45 -3.62 -3.37
N LEU A 86 -5.33 -4.00 -2.43
CA LEU A 86 -6.75 -4.22 -2.70
C LEU A 86 -7.42 -2.92 -3.17
N GLY A 87 -7.10 -1.80 -2.54
CA GLY A 87 -7.58 -0.47 -2.94
C GLY A 87 -7.14 -0.10 -4.35
N LEU A 88 -5.88 -0.35 -4.74
CA LEU A 88 -5.41 -0.12 -6.10
C LEU A 88 -6.15 -0.99 -7.14
N LEU A 89 -6.44 -2.25 -6.82
CA LEU A 89 -7.24 -3.12 -7.68
C LEU A 89 -8.69 -2.65 -7.83
N CYS A 90 -9.30 -2.20 -6.74
CA CYS A 90 -10.64 -1.61 -6.77
C CYS A 90 -10.66 -0.36 -7.63
N TYR A 91 -9.65 0.49 -7.51
CA TYR A 91 -9.51 1.69 -8.32
C TYR A 91 -9.34 1.38 -9.81
N LEU A 92 -8.50 0.41 -10.18
CA LEU A 92 -8.39 -0.06 -11.56
C LEU A 92 -9.72 -0.57 -12.11
N ARG A 93 -10.51 -1.24 -11.26
CA ARG A 93 -11.84 -1.72 -11.64
C ARG A 93 -12.83 -0.57 -11.79
N TYR A 94 -12.72 0.47 -10.96
CA TYR A 94 -13.48 1.72 -11.12
C TYR A 94 -13.19 2.39 -12.47
N ILE A 95 -11.92 2.57 -12.83
CA ILE A 95 -11.51 3.16 -14.12
C ILE A 95 -12.15 2.42 -15.30
N ARG A 96 -12.22 1.07 -15.24
CA ARG A 96 -12.76 0.25 -16.32
C ARG A 96 -14.29 0.22 -16.41
N THR A 97 -14.96 0.30 -15.28
CA THR A 97 -16.41 0.06 -15.19
C THR A 97 -17.21 1.32 -14.94
N SER A 98 -16.57 2.40 -14.53
CA SER A 98 -17.17 3.67 -14.08
C SER A 98 -18.24 3.50 -13.00
N LYS A 99 -18.25 2.35 -12.29
CA LYS A 99 -19.22 2.08 -11.22
C LYS A 99 -18.76 2.70 -9.92
N ILE A 100 -19.55 3.61 -9.36
CA ILE A 100 -19.30 4.30 -8.09
C ILE A 100 -19.02 3.34 -6.93
N PHE A 101 -19.60 2.14 -6.97
CA PHE A 101 -19.35 1.09 -5.97
C PHE A 101 -17.86 0.80 -5.77
N TYR A 102 -17.10 0.66 -6.87
CA TYR A 102 -15.65 0.40 -6.79
C TYR A 102 -14.87 1.60 -6.26
N TYR A 103 -15.34 2.81 -6.54
CA TYR A 103 -14.75 4.02 -5.97
C TYR A 103 -14.93 4.07 -4.45
N VAL A 104 -16.14 3.82 -3.96
CA VAL A 104 -16.43 3.74 -2.51
C VAL A 104 -15.62 2.64 -1.84
N LEU A 105 -15.48 1.48 -2.51
CA LEU A 105 -14.66 0.38 -2.00
C LEU A 105 -13.17 0.76 -1.94
N THR A 106 -12.67 1.54 -2.90
CA THR A 106 -11.31 2.09 -2.88
C THR A 106 -11.09 2.99 -1.66
N ILE A 107 -12.05 3.87 -1.35
CA ILE A 107 -12.01 4.71 -0.14
C ILE A 107 -11.99 3.85 1.12
N GLY A 108 -12.85 2.84 1.20
CA GLY A 108 -12.88 1.91 2.34
C GLY A 108 -11.54 1.19 2.54
N CYS A 109 -10.95 0.66 1.48
CA CYS A 109 -9.63 0.03 1.53
C CYS A 109 -8.53 1.01 1.94
N PHE A 110 -8.58 2.24 1.45
CA PHE A 110 -7.65 3.29 1.83
C PHE A 110 -7.72 3.60 3.33
N LEU A 111 -8.92 3.75 3.88
CA LEU A 111 -9.13 3.97 5.32
C LEU A 111 -8.64 2.76 6.15
N CYS A 112 -8.92 1.53 5.70
CA CYS A 112 -8.42 0.33 6.36
C CYS A 112 -6.88 0.25 6.33
N SER A 113 -6.24 0.74 5.25
CA SER A 113 -4.77 0.74 5.17
C SER A 113 -4.14 1.70 6.18
N PHE A 114 -4.78 2.82 6.53
CA PHE A 114 -4.32 3.73 7.59
C PHE A 114 -4.32 3.08 8.98
N TRP A 115 -5.26 2.17 9.26
CA TRP A 115 -5.24 1.43 10.54
C TRP A 115 -4.02 0.51 10.64
N GLY A 116 -3.46 0.09 9.52
CA GLY A 116 -2.22 -0.68 9.49
C GLY A 116 -1.00 0.21 9.74
N LYS A 117 -0.82 1.26 8.91
CA LYS A 117 0.37 2.12 8.97
C LYS A 117 0.10 3.49 8.34
N GLU A 118 0.71 4.52 8.93
CA GLU A 118 0.66 5.91 8.45
C GLU A 118 1.21 6.12 7.03
N GLN A 119 2.04 5.22 6.54
CA GLN A 119 2.56 5.22 5.16
C GLN A 119 1.45 5.17 4.09
N ALA A 120 0.22 4.81 4.48
CA ALA A 120 -0.94 4.88 3.60
C ALA A 120 -1.20 6.29 3.03
N VAL A 121 -0.65 7.36 3.63
CA VAL A 121 -0.69 8.73 3.11
C VAL A 121 -0.18 8.85 1.67
N THR A 122 0.64 7.90 1.21
CA THR A 122 1.16 7.83 -0.17
C THR A 122 0.15 7.31 -1.19
N PHE A 123 -1.00 6.79 -0.76
CA PHE A 123 -2.00 6.17 -1.63
C PHE A 123 -2.48 7.08 -2.77
N PRO A 124 -2.81 8.38 -2.55
CA PRO A 124 -3.21 9.29 -3.63
C PRO A 124 -2.15 9.41 -4.73
N LEU A 125 -0.86 9.40 -4.37
CA LEU A 125 0.24 9.43 -5.34
C LEU A 125 0.28 8.13 -6.16
N ALA A 126 0.04 6.98 -5.54
CA ALA A 126 -0.07 5.71 -6.27
C ALA A 126 -1.26 5.71 -7.25
N LEU A 127 -2.39 6.32 -6.89
CA LEU A 127 -3.52 6.48 -7.80
C LEU A 127 -3.15 7.34 -9.03
N LEU A 128 -2.37 8.42 -8.85
CA LEU A 128 -1.88 9.24 -9.97
C LEU A 128 -0.95 8.43 -10.89
N ILE A 129 -0.07 7.61 -10.33
CA ILE A 129 0.80 6.72 -11.10
C ILE A 129 -0.05 5.71 -11.89
N VAL A 130 -1.09 5.14 -11.30
CA VAL A 130 -2.02 4.22 -11.98
C VAL A 130 -2.73 4.93 -13.12
N ASP A 131 -3.22 6.16 -12.93
CA ASP A 131 -3.86 6.93 -14.01
C ASP A 131 -2.91 7.24 -15.16
N TRP A 132 -1.68 7.65 -14.84
CA TRP A 132 -0.65 7.88 -15.83
C TRP A 132 -0.36 6.60 -16.64
N PHE A 133 -0.19 5.48 -15.94
CA PHE A 133 0.10 4.19 -16.57
C PHE A 133 -1.07 3.68 -17.44
N THR A 134 -2.31 3.99 -17.07
CA THR A 134 -3.52 3.63 -17.82
C THR A 134 -3.87 4.64 -18.92
N ASN A 135 -2.97 5.62 -19.19
CA ASN A 135 -3.15 6.67 -20.19
C ASN A 135 -4.44 7.49 -20.00
N ARG A 136 -4.91 7.67 -18.75
CA ARG A 136 -6.02 8.60 -18.48
C ARG A 136 -5.57 10.04 -18.76
N ASN A 137 -6.49 10.83 -19.31
CA ASN A 137 -6.22 12.24 -19.59
C ASN A 137 -6.09 13.04 -18.27
N MET A 138 -4.85 13.25 -17.83
CA MET A 138 -4.55 14.00 -16.59
C MET A 138 -4.94 15.48 -16.65
N LYS A 139 -5.36 16.00 -17.82
CA LYS A 139 -5.86 17.39 -17.95
C LYS A 139 -7.35 17.50 -17.61
N ASN A 140 -8.07 16.37 -17.51
CA ASN A 140 -9.49 16.38 -17.17
C ASN A 140 -9.69 16.67 -15.69
N LEU A 141 -10.52 17.67 -15.38
CA LEU A 141 -10.91 18.07 -14.02
C LEU A 141 -11.59 16.94 -13.25
N GLU A 142 -12.33 16.05 -13.91
CA GLU A 142 -12.96 14.89 -13.27
C GLU A 142 -11.92 13.97 -12.63
N VAL A 143 -10.79 13.73 -13.32
CA VAL A 143 -9.69 12.91 -12.80
C VAL A 143 -9.12 13.51 -11.51
N TRP A 144 -9.00 14.82 -11.44
CA TRP A 144 -8.51 15.52 -10.25
C TRP A 144 -9.55 15.56 -9.13
N SER A 145 -10.83 15.76 -9.46
CA SER A 145 -11.90 15.78 -8.45
C SER A 145 -12.00 14.43 -7.72
N GLU A 146 -11.81 13.31 -8.43
CA GLU A 146 -11.72 11.98 -7.81
C GLU A 146 -10.59 11.88 -6.79
N LYS A 147 -9.42 12.50 -7.05
CA LYS A 147 -8.25 12.45 -6.15
C LYS A 147 -8.37 13.39 -4.97
N MET A 148 -9.14 14.47 -5.09
CA MET A 148 -9.30 15.44 -4.00
C MET A 148 -9.79 14.80 -2.72
N SER A 149 -10.73 13.82 -2.81
CA SER A 149 -11.21 13.07 -1.65
C SER A 149 -10.08 12.32 -0.93
N PHE A 150 -9.20 11.65 -1.69
CA PHE A 150 -8.07 10.92 -1.14
C PHE A 150 -6.99 11.86 -0.60
N LEU A 151 -6.72 12.98 -1.27
CA LEU A 151 -5.75 13.98 -0.83
C LEU A 151 -6.19 14.66 0.47
N ILE A 152 -7.46 15.04 0.57
CA ILE A 152 -8.03 15.62 1.79
C ILE A 152 -7.93 14.64 2.96
N MET A 153 -8.32 13.37 2.74
CA MET A 153 -8.20 12.34 3.77
C MET A 153 -6.74 12.08 4.14
N ALA A 154 -5.82 11.98 3.17
CA ALA A 154 -4.40 11.79 3.41
C ALA A 154 -3.81 12.94 4.23
N PHE A 155 -4.17 14.19 3.92
CA PHE A 155 -3.75 15.38 4.64
C PHE A 155 -4.26 15.37 6.09
N PHE A 156 -5.55 15.07 6.28
CA PHE A 156 -6.17 15.00 7.60
C PHE A 156 -5.51 13.91 8.49
N PHE A 157 -5.35 12.70 7.96
CA PHE A 157 -4.69 11.62 8.69
C PHE A 157 -3.20 11.89 8.88
N GLY A 158 -2.53 12.55 7.93
CA GLY A 158 -1.14 12.99 8.08
C GLY A 158 -0.97 13.95 9.27
N ILE A 159 -1.86 14.93 9.41
CA ILE A 159 -1.87 15.84 10.57
C ILE A 159 -2.09 15.07 11.88
N ILE A 160 -3.09 14.17 11.93
CA ILE A 160 -3.37 13.37 13.11
C ILE A 160 -2.13 12.56 13.51
N THR A 161 -1.46 11.94 12.54
CA THR A 161 -0.24 11.16 12.77
C THR A 161 0.86 12.02 13.38
N VAL A 162 1.13 13.19 12.81
CA VAL A 162 2.15 14.12 13.34
C VAL A 162 1.82 14.58 14.76
N LEU A 163 0.55 14.90 15.03
CA LEU A 163 0.09 15.31 16.36
C LEU A 163 0.15 14.17 17.38
N SER A 164 -0.14 12.93 16.93
CA SER A 164 -0.16 11.74 17.79
C SER A 164 1.24 11.23 18.17
N GLN A 165 2.24 11.41 17.29
CA GLN A 165 3.60 10.92 17.56
C GLN A 165 4.31 11.72 18.67
N GLY A 166 3.80 12.90 19.03
CA GLY A 166 4.37 13.76 20.06
C GLY A 166 5.79 14.27 19.70
N LYS A 167 6.30 15.18 20.48
CA LYS A 167 7.71 15.58 20.38
C LYS A 167 8.58 14.52 21.06
N GLY A 168 9.10 13.58 20.28
CA GLY A 168 10.08 12.63 20.79
C GLY A 168 11.33 13.36 21.32
N PRO A 169 12.06 12.76 22.28
CA PRO A 169 13.27 13.39 22.85
C PRO A 169 14.33 13.72 21.78
N TYR A 170 14.27 13.09 20.64
CA TYR A 170 15.19 13.35 19.50
C TYR A 170 14.81 14.57 18.64
N GLU A 171 13.59 15.09 18.73
CA GLU A 171 13.19 16.29 17.97
C GLU A 171 13.90 17.56 18.46
N MET A 172 14.31 17.60 19.72
CA MET A 172 15.05 18.71 20.26
C MET A 172 16.56 18.71 19.92
N ILE A 173 17.09 17.57 19.48
CA ILE A 173 18.55 17.38 19.33
C ILE A 173 19.01 17.65 17.89
N PHE A 174 18.18 17.33 16.88
CA PHE A 174 18.59 17.40 15.47
C PHE A 174 17.70 18.33 14.65
N PRO A 175 18.28 19.36 13.99
CA PRO A 175 17.55 20.23 13.07
C PRO A 175 17.08 19.46 11.82
N LEU A 176 16.06 19.98 11.13
CA LEU A 176 15.36 19.33 10.02
C LEU A 176 16.31 18.80 8.94
N TYR A 177 17.34 19.55 8.58
CA TYR A 177 18.31 19.16 7.55
C TYR A 177 19.10 17.91 7.93
N GLN A 178 19.45 17.73 9.22
CA GLN A 178 20.14 16.52 9.67
C GLN A 178 19.23 15.30 9.63
N ARG A 179 17.93 15.46 9.93
CA ARG A 179 16.95 14.37 9.82
C ARG A 179 16.78 13.91 8.38
N LEU A 180 16.80 14.85 7.42
CA LEU A 180 16.79 14.51 6.00
C LEU A 180 18.06 13.73 5.59
N LEU A 181 19.23 14.16 6.06
CA LEU A 181 20.48 13.45 5.80
C LEU A 181 20.48 12.04 6.41
N PHE A 182 19.99 11.88 7.64
CA PHE A 182 19.84 10.55 8.24
C PHE A 182 18.84 9.66 7.48
N GLY A 183 17.75 10.23 6.96
CA GLY A 183 16.81 9.52 6.10
C GLY A 183 17.48 9.05 4.80
N CYS A 184 18.27 9.90 4.15
CA CYS A 184 19.03 9.52 2.96
C CYS A 184 20.09 8.46 3.26
N PHE A 185 20.78 8.57 4.40
CA PHE A 185 21.75 7.56 4.84
C PHE A 185 21.10 6.21 5.08
N ALA A 186 19.96 6.20 5.78
CA ALA A 186 19.20 4.98 6.04
C ALA A 186 18.76 4.28 4.75
N LEU A 187 18.44 5.02 3.67
CA LEU A 187 18.08 4.44 2.37
C LEU A 187 19.27 3.73 1.69
N VAL A 188 20.50 4.10 1.99
CA VAL A 188 21.71 3.49 1.40
C VAL A 188 22.15 2.28 2.22
N GLU A 189 21.96 2.30 3.53
CA GLU A 189 22.36 1.22 4.46
C GLU A 189 21.37 0.05 4.46
N TYR A 190 20.10 0.25 4.05
CA TYR A 190 19.08 -0.79 3.98
C TYR A 190 19.04 -1.47 2.59
#